data_931cd8d7dcf020eb74bd349e586cde7f
#
_entry.id   931cd8d7dcf020eb74bd349e586cde7f
#
_cell.length_a   1.000
_cell.length_b   1.000
_cell.length_c   1.000
_cell.angle_alpha   90.00
_cell.angle_beta   90.00
_cell.angle_gamma   90.00
#
_symmetry.space_group_name_H-M   'P 1'
#
loop_
_entity.id
_entity.type
_entity.pdbx_description
1 polymer ?
#
loop_
_entity_poly.entity_id
_entity_poly.type
_entity_poly.pdbx_seq_one_letter_code
_entity_poly.pdbx_strand_id
1 'polypeptide(L)'
;MPGRAGFRAGRRRNQPIMSSTQFLYAFAVLTITAVLTAGAGSASALERDTPIAAFPGAEGFGRFALGGRGGDVYIVTNLNDAGPGSLRDAIASASGPRTIVFSVSGTIKLESRLVLDKSRITIAGQTAPGGGITIRDFTFQIAKARDVVIRYLRFRLGDENKPVGARGGDDTLATDDIDRVILDHCSLSWAIDGTHDLRRGGNFTLQWCIISEALNHSLHEKGSHAMGASYRDPTGDITLHHNLFSTCRDRHPTLGSAQQPPRYIVDFRNNVIYNWSQGGTANFCDHFINCINNTWRPGPMTDPARLPIAMKGSLPDLAKGYMSGNDFQERNDLTRDNYAALDFNRWLKPNSTYHYAGKLADWKSATPAVLNGNEPSTQTAAQSYELVLAHSGASLRRDAVDERVIENVRRRRGVLIDSQSQVGGWPALESTPAPADSDSDGMPDLWERAHDLNPGDPSDRNSDRDLDGYTALEDYLNSLVAITPGAK
;
A
#
# COMPACT_ATOMS: atom_id res chain seq x y z
N MET A 1 -20.67 -46.01 46.70
CA MET A 1 -21.93 -46.22 47.42
C MET A 1 -22.80 -45.00 47.22
N PRO A 2 -24.11 -45.18 47.10
CA PRO A 2 -24.91 -44.77 45.95
C PRO A 2 -26.06 -43.81 46.30
N GLY A 3 -26.80 -43.41 45.31
CA GLY A 3 -28.17 -42.92 45.42
C GLY A 3 -28.53 -42.08 44.18
N ARG A 4 -29.04 -42.58 43.12
CA ARG A 4 -30.42 -42.92 42.69
C ARG A 4 -31.44 -41.86 43.18
N ALA A 5 -32.37 -41.36 42.46
CA ALA A 5 -33.06 -41.61 41.20
C ALA A 5 -34.22 -40.61 41.12
N GLY A 6 -34.83 -40.41 39.99
CA GLY A 6 -36.15 -39.79 39.93
C GLY A 6 -36.65 -39.37 38.54
N PHE A 7 -37.10 -40.35 37.82
CA PHE A 7 -37.95 -40.21 36.64
C PHE A 7 -39.30 -39.53 36.95
N ARG A 8 -39.85 -38.73 36.06
CA ARG A 8 -41.26 -38.84 35.67
C ARG A 8 -41.55 -38.18 34.33
N ALA A 9 -42.17 -38.99 33.50
CA ALA A 9 -42.73 -38.72 32.17
C ALA A 9 -44.18 -38.26 32.23
N GLY A 10 -44.66 -37.74 31.15
CA GLY A 10 -46.10 -37.68 30.77
C GLY A 10 -46.52 -36.28 30.35
N ARG A 11 -47.20 -36.01 29.28
CA ARG A 11 -48.08 -36.74 28.35
C ARG A 11 -48.30 -35.91 27.12
N ARG A 12 -48.39 -36.58 25.96
CA ARG A 12 -48.91 -36.09 24.67
C ARG A 12 -50.39 -35.69 24.80
N ARG A 13 -50.82 -34.70 24.03
CA ARG A 13 -52.16 -34.68 23.43
C ARG A 13 -52.16 -34.14 22.01
N ASN A 14 -52.90 -34.84 21.21
CA ASN A 14 -53.07 -34.82 19.76
C ASN A 14 -53.84 -33.61 19.20
N GLN A 15 -53.66 -33.49 17.94
CA GLN A 15 -54.35 -32.72 16.87
C GLN A 15 -55.88 -32.77 16.93
N PRO A 16 -56.55 -31.95 16.08
CA PRO A 16 -56.79 -32.38 14.67
C PRO A 16 -56.73 -31.30 13.58
N ILE A 17 -56.54 -31.82 12.41
CA ILE A 17 -56.64 -31.25 11.06
C ILE A 17 -58.11 -30.94 10.72
N MET A 18 -58.36 -29.81 10.04
CA MET A 18 -59.46 -29.71 9.06
C MET A 18 -59.23 -28.65 8.00
N SER A 19 -59.33 -29.00 6.86
CA SER A 19 -59.52 -28.82 5.45
C SER A 19 -60.28 -27.55 5.01
N SER A 20 -59.71 -26.98 3.93
CA SER A 20 -60.29 -26.34 2.73
C SER A 20 -61.74 -25.83 2.75
N THR A 21 -61.97 -24.59 2.25
CA THR A 21 -62.77 -24.31 1.04
C THR A 21 -62.97 -22.79 0.86
N GLN A 22 -62.70 -22.34 -0.33
CA GLN A 22 -63.20 -21.22 -1.12
C GLN A 22 -64.28 -20.30 -0.55
N PHE A 23 -64.19 -18.95 -0.77
CA PHE A 23 -65.24 -18.15 -1.37
C PHE A 23 -64.77 -16.71 -1.76
N LEU A 24 -64.84 -16.39 -3.03
CA LEU A 24 -65.49 -15.30 -3.77
C LEU A 24 -65.27 -13.81 -3.37
N TYR A 25 -64.80 -13.10 -4.39
CA TYR A 25 -64.94 -11.71 -4.83
C TYR A 25 -65.93 -10.79 -4.11
N ALA A 26 -65.47 -9.60 -3.71
CA ALA A 26 -66.25 -8.35 -3.70
C ALA A 26 -65.38 -7.17 -4.14
N PHE A 27 -65.73 -6.57 -5.27
CA PHE A 27 -65.20 -5.28 -5.75
C PHE A 27 -65.79 -4.15 -4.88
N ALA A 28 -64.91 -3.33 -4.28
CA ALA A 28 -65.27 -2.01 -3.77
C ALA A 28 -64.39 -0.96 -4.46
N VAL A 29 -65.01 -0.18 -5.33
CA VAL A 29 -64.40 1.01 -5.93
C VAL A 29 -64.40 2.10 -4.90
N LEU A 30 -63.24 2.52 -4.46
CA LEU A 30 -63.05 3.71 -3.62
C LEU A 30 -62.31 4.78 -4.45
N THR A 31 -63.04 5.83 -4.84
CA THR A 31 -62.48 7.05 -5.43
C THR A 31 -61.71 7.79 -4.37
N ILE A 32 -60.37 7.85 -4.49
CA ILE A 32 -59.53 8.70 -3.65
C ILE A 32 -59.15 9.96 -4.45
N THR A 33 -59.66 11.10 -3.99
CA THR A 33 -59.25 12.43 -4.41
C THR A 33 -57.82 12.69 -3.95
N ALA A 34 -56.87 12.80 -4.89
CA ALA A 34 -55.48 13.14 -4.58
C ALA A 34 -55.38 14.64 -4.31
N VAL A 35 -55.11 15.01 -3.08
CA VAL A 35 -54.59 16.33 -2.71
C VAL A 35 -53.07 16.32 -2.96
N LEU A 36 -52.62 17.05 -3.98
CA LEU A 36 -51.20 17.32 -4.22
C LEU A 36 -50.71 18.31 -3.17
N THR A 37 -50.10 17.82 -2.10
CA THR A 37 -49.19 18.62 -1.30
C THR A 37 -47.79 18.45 -1.91
N ALA A 38 -47.25 19.51 -2.48
CA ALA A 38 -45.86 19.61 -2.87
C ALA A 38 -44.97 19.56 -1.60
N GLY A 39 -44.63 18.38 -1.18
CA GLY A 39 -43.54 18.17 -0.21
C GLY A 39 -42.22 18.23 -0.96
N ALA A 40 -41.37 19.20 -0.62
CA ALA A 40 -39.97 19.16 -1.02
C ALA A 40 -39.35 17.87 -0.45
N GLY A 41 -39.32 16.84 -1.25
CA GLY A 41 -38.59 15.62 -0.95
C GLY A 41 -37.11 15.92 -1.02
N SER A 42 -36.45 15.94 0.13
CA SER A 42 -35.01 15.76 0.18
C SER A 42 -34.70 14.51 -0.65
N ALA A 43 -33.96 14.70 -1.73
CA ALA A 43 -33.38 13.60 -2.48
C ALA A 43 -32.49 12.82 -1.50
N SER A 44 -32.99 11.66 -1.04
CA SER A 44 -32.14 10.70 -0.38
C SER A 44 -31.08 10.31 -1.42
N ALA A 45 -29.84 10.64 -1.15
CA ALA A 45 -28.72 10.10 -1.88
C ALA A 45 -28.93 8.57 -1.91
N LEU A 46 -29.08 8.02 -3.11
CA LEU A 46 -29.01 6.58 -3.31
C LEU A 46 -27.66 6.14 -2.75
N GLU A 47 -27.64 5.53 -1.57
CA GLU A 47 -26.46 4.84 -1.10
C GLU A 47 -26.02 3.86 -2.18
N ARG A 48 -24.87 4.13 -2.78
CA ARG A 48 -24.29 3.18 -3.72
C ARG A 48 -23.88 1.96 -2.90
N ASP A 49 -24.47 0.81 -3.19
CA ASP A 49 -24.14 -0.48 -2.56
C ASP A 49 -22.69 -0.92 -2.84
N THR A 50 -21.98 -0.26 -3.74
CA THR A 50 -20.59 -0.61 -4.13
C THR A 50 -19.59 0.41 -3.58
N PRO A 51 -18.63 0.00 -2.76
CA PRO A 51 -17.59 0.90 -2.28
C PRO A 51 -16.77 1.47 -3.45
N ILE A 52 -16.49 2.77 -3.40
CA ILE A 52 -15.72 3.47 -4.41
C ILE A 52 -14.23 3.34 -4.06
N ALA A 53 -13.39 3.12 -5.06
CA ALA A 53 -11.95 3.07 -4.87
C ALA A 53 -11.39 4.41 -4.32
N ALA A 54 -10.23 4.37 -3.68
CA ALA A 54 -9.58 5.57 -3.13
C ALA A 54 -9.31 6.64 -4.20
N PHE A 55 -9.03 6.20 -5.41
CA PHE A 55 -8.85 7.01 -6.62
C PHE A 55 -8.94 6.09 -7.85
N PRO A 56 -9.18 6.59 -9.06
CA PRO A 56 -9.11 5.79 -10.29
C PRO A 56 -7.73 5.14 -10.44
N GLY A 57 -7.69 3.81 -10.52
CA GLY A 57 -6.44 3.03 -10.55
C GLY A 57 -5.93 2.58 -9.18
N ALA A 58 -6.65 2.84 -8.09
CA ALA A 58 -6.39 2.17 -6.82
C ALA A 58 -6.82 0.70 -6.90
N GLU A 59 -5.90 -0.22 -6.62
CA GLU A 59 -6.10 -1.65 -6.78
C GLU A 59 -5.70 -2.43 -5.51
N GLY A 60 -6.02 -3.72 -5.45
CA GLY A 60 -5.68 -4.57 -4.33
C GLY A 60 -6.51 -4.35 -3.07
N PHE A 61 -6.08 -4.93 -1.97
CA PHE A 61 -6.86 -4.95 -0.73
C PHE A 61 -6.99 -3.58 -0.04
N GLY A 62 -6.04 -2.65 -0.28
CA GLY A 62 -6.11 -1.28 0.24
C GLY A 62 -6.93 -0.31 -0.61
N ARG A 63 -7.47 -0.75 -1.75
CA ARG A 63 -8.12 0.12 -2.75
C ARG A 63 -9.33 0.90 -2.25
N PHE A 64 -9.95 0.46 -1.18
CA PHE A 64 -11.12 1.12 -0.60
C PHE A 64 -10.80 2.01 0.58
N ALA A 65 -9.54 2.42 0.74
CA ALA A 65 -9.16 3.44 1.71
C ALA A 65 -9.91 4.75 1.42
N LEU A 66 -10.65 5.25 2.39
CA LEU A 66 -11.47 6.45 2.21
C LEU A 66 -10.63 7.73 2.14
N GLY A 67 -9.43 7.72 2.72
CA GLY A 67 -8.62 8.93 2.79
C GLY A 67 -9.35 10.11 3.43
N GLY A 68 -9.03 11.32 2.97
CA GLY A 68 -9.63 12.56 3.42
C GLY A 68 -10.98 12.90 2.78
N ARG A 69 -11.58 12.03 1.98
CA ARG A 69 -12.81 12.26 1.24
C ARG A 69 -13.90 12.91 2.10
N GLY A 70 -14.46 14.03 1.61
CA GLY A 70 -15.51 14.77 2.28
C GLY A 70 -15.08 15.53 3.54
N GLY A 71 -13.78 15.63 3.79
CA GLY A 71 -13.22 16.31 4.96
C GLY A 71 -12.72 17.72 4.70
N ASP A 72 -11.87 18.19 5.60
CA ASP A 72 -11.19 19.47 5.45
C ASP A 72 -9.91 19.33 4.59
N VAL A 73 -9.37 20.48 4.20
CA VAL A 73 -8.10 20.57 3.48
C VAL A 73 -7.09 21.30 4.35
N TYR A 74 -5.85 20.80 4.31
CA TYR A 74 -4.72 21.51 4.89
C TYR A 74 -3.63 21.70 3.82
N ILE A 75 -3.29 22.96 3.56
CA ILE A 75 -2.25 23.33 2.60
C ILE A 75 -0.92 23.44 3.33
N VAL A 76 0.03 22.57 2.98
CA VAL A 76 1.41 22.67 3.46
C VAL A 76 2.11 23.79 2.70
N THR A 77 2.47 24.86 3.44
CA THR A 77 3.00 26.12 2.89
C THR A 77 4.49 26.31 3.12
N ASN A 78 5.11 25.44 3.91
CA ASN A 78 6.56 25.50 4.17
C ASN A 78 7.16 24.12 4.39
N LEU A 79 8.49 24.03 4.36
CA LEU A 79 9.27 22.80 4.51
C LEU A 79 9.84 22.59 5.91
N ASN A 80 9.38 23.35 6.91
CA ASN A 80 9.82 23.22 8.29
C ASN A 80 9.39 21.86 8.87
N ASP A 81 10.15 21.35 9.84
CA ASP A 81 9.77 20.14 10.57
C ASP A 81 8.45 20.30 11.31
N ALA A 82 8.23 21.46 11.94
CA ALA A 82 7.08 21.73 12.79
C ALA A 82 6.58 23.19 12.69
N GLY A 83 5.46 23.46 13.34
CA GLY A 83 4.79 24.78 13.36
C GLY A 83 3.75 24.92 12.24
N PRO A 84 3.00 26.03 12.27
CA PRO A 84 1.93 26.28 11.32
C PRO A 84 2.38 26.19 9.87
N GLY A 85 1.60 25.53 9.03
CA GLY A 85 1.90 25.32 7.60
C GLY A 85 2.86 24.17 7.31
N SER A 86 3.37 23.45 8.32
CA SER A 86 4.20 22.27 8.12
C SER A 86 3.39 21.00 7.92
N LEU A 87 4.00 19.94 7.34
CA LEU A 87 3.36 18.63 7.23
C LEU A 87 3.05 18.02 8.61
N ARG A 88 3.92 18.21 9.59
CA ARG A 88 3.68 17.74 10.96
C ARG A 88 2.45 18.40 11.57
N ASP A 89 2.28 19.69 11.39
CA ASP A 89 1.09 20.41 11.87
C ASP A 89 -0.17 19.97 11.13
N ALA A 90 -0.07 19.74 9.82
CA ALA A 90 -1.16 19.19 9.01
C ALA A 90 -1.69 17.85 9.56
N ILE A 91 -0.82 16.98 10.01
CA ILE A 91 -1.17 15.70 10.60
C ILE A 91 -1.67 15.90 12.04
N ALA A 92 -0.94 16.61 12.87
CA ALA A 92 -1.22 16.72 14.30
C ALA A 92 -2.56 17.42 14.59
N SER A 93 -2.89 18.46 13.81
CA SER A 93 -4.12 19.25 13.98
C SER A 93 -5.37 18.59 13.38
N ALA A 94 -5.24 17.46 12.69
CA ALA A 94 -6.40 16.79 12.11
C ALA A 94 -7.35 16.27 13.18
N SER A 95 -8.62 16.67 13.10
CA SER A 95 -9.68 16.25 14.01
C SER A 95 -10.76 15.38 13.35
N GLY A 96 -10.68 15.20 12.04
CA GLY A 96 -11.58 14.42 11.21
C GLY A 96 -10.91 14.01 9.89
N PRO A 97 -11.68 13.63 8.88
CA PRO A 97 -11.15 13.39 7.55
C PRO A 97 -10.42 14.61 7.03
N ARG A 98 -9.23 14.42 6.44
CA ARG A 98 -8.41 15.52 5.94
C ARG A 98 -7.64 15.15 4.68
N THR A 99 -7.68 16.03 3.69
CA THR A 99 -6.77 15.98 2.53
C THR A 99 -5.66 17.01 2.73
N ILE A 100 -4.42 16.53 2.68
CA ILE A 100 -3.21 17.35 2.82
C ILE A 100 -2.62 17.55 1.42
N VAL A 101 -2.56 18.81 1.00
CA VAL A 101 -1.99 19.26 -0.29
C VAL A 101 -0.77 20.15 -0.04
N PHE A 102 0.04 20.37 -1.07
CA PHE A 102 1.28 21.14 -0.96
C PHE A 102 1.27 22.32 -1.91
N SER A 103 1.52 23.52 -1.39
CA SER A 103 1.80 24.73 -2.18
C SER A 103 3.30 25.02 -2.30
N VAL A 104 4.15 24.11 -1.83
CA VAL A 104 5.62 24.18 -1.88
C VAL A 104 6.21 22.88 -2.38
N SER A 105 7.39 22.96 -2.96
CA SER A 105 8.24 21.80 -3.30
C SER A 105 9.56 21.88 -2.58
N GLY A 106 10.15 20.73 -2.29
CA GLY A 106 11.47 20.67 -1.66
C GLY A 106 11.63 19.52 -0.69
N THR A 107 12.60 19.66 0.19
CA THR A 107 12.96 18.63 1.16
C THR A 107 12.58 19.05 2.57
N ILE A 108 11.67 18.31 3.19
CA ILE A 108 11.30 18.45 4.60
C ILE A 108 12.35 17.69 5.42
N LYS A 109 13.16 18.42 6.16
CA LYS A 109 14.16 17.86 7.06
C LYS A 109 13.54 17.67 8.43
N LEU A 110 13.24 16.43 8.78
CA LEU A 110 12.67 16.11 10.09
C LEU A 110 13.72 16.25 11.20
N GLU A 111 13.30 16.69 12.37
CA GLU A 111 14.10 16.75 13.60
C GLU A 111 13.74 15.61 14.57
N SER A 112 12.63 14.95 14.30
CA SER A 112 12.16 13.78 15.04
C SER A 112 11.24 12.93 14.17
N ARG A 113 10.98 11.68 14.59
CA ARG A 113 10.02 10.79 13.93
C ARG A 113 8.70 11.52 13.66
N LEU A 114 8.21 11.42 12.43
CA LEU A 114 6.90 11.95 12.07
C LEU A 114 5.87 10.82 12.10
N VAL A 115 4.90 10.93 13.00
CA VAL A 115 3.87 9.89 13.20
C VAL A 115 2.53 10.35 12.64
N LEU A 116 1.99 9.57 11.72
CA LEU A 116 0.60 9.66 11.26
C LEU A 116 -0.24 8.65 12.06
N ASP A 117 -0.89 9.15 13.11
CA ASP A 117 -1.78 8.38 14.00
C ASP A 117 -3.26 8.77 13.84
N LYS A 118 -3.58 9.46 12.76
CA LYS A 118 -4.92 9.89 12.39
C LYS A 118 -5.50 9.03 11.28
N SER A 119 -6.77 8.72 11.38
CA SER A 119 -7.51 7.98 10.35
C SER A 119 -8.18 8.93 9.36
N ARG A 120 -8.50 8.42 8.16
CA ARG A 120 -9.12 9.17 7.08
C ARG A 120 -8.27 10.38 6.65
N ILE A 121 -7.01 10.09 6.31
CA ILE A 121 -6.05 11.08 5.82
C ILE A 121 -5.64 10.73 4.39
N THR A 122 -5.69 11.73 3.50
CA THR A 122 -5.03 11.70 2.21
C THR A 122 -3.82 12.65 2.25
N ILE A 123 -2.63 12.17 1.83
CA ILE A 123 -1.47 13.03 1.60
C ILE A 123 -1.18 13.02 0.10
N ALA A 124 -1.50 14.12 -0.55
CA ALA A 124 -1.49 14.26 -2.00
C ALA A 124 -0.18 14.92 -2.48
N GLY A 125 0.92 14.18 -2.52
CA GLY A 125 2.23 14.68 -2.95
C GLY A 125 2.26 15.18 -4.41
N GLN A 126 1.32 14.73 -5.25
CA GLN A 126 1.19 15.17 -6.64
C GLN A 126 0.81 16.66 -6.78
N THR A 127 0.32 17.30 -5.72
CA THR A 127 -0.03 18.73 -5.74
C THR A 127 1.20 19.64 -5.60
N ALA A 128 2.33 19.09 -5.12
CA ALA A 128 3.52 19.89 -4.89
C ALA A 128 4.05 20.50 -6.21
N PRO A 129 4.19 21.81 -6.29
CA PRO A 129 4.67 22.47 -7.50
C PRO A 129 6.16 22.20 -7.75
N GLY A 130 6.60 22.09 -9.00
CA GLY A 130 8.01 21.84 -9.33
C GLY A 130 8.46 20.41 -9.04
N GLY A 131 9.52 20.22 -8.25
CA GLY A 131 10.21 18.94 -8.07
C GLY A 131 9.56 17.95 -7.10
N GLY A 132 8.41 18.28 -6.48
CA GLY A 132 7.72 17.42 -5.52
C GLY A 132 8.30 17.50 -4.09
N ILE A 133 7.93 16.57 -3.22
CA ILE A 133 8.31 16.55 -1.79
C ILE A 133 9.19 15.35 -1.48
N THR A 134 10.29 15.60 -0.77
CA THR A 134 11.11 14.58 -0.10
C THR A 134 11.07 14.81 1.41
N ILE A 135 10.87 13.72 2.17
CA ILE A 135 10.92 13.70 3.64
C ILE A 135 12.19 12.93 4.04
N ARG A 136 13.04 13.51 4.91
CA ARG A 136 14.34 12.93 5.26
C ARG A 136 14.62 12.92 6.75
N ASP A 137 15.68 12.24 7.10
CA ASP A 137 16.40 12.18 8.39
C ASP A 137 15.73 11.30 9.46
N PHE A 138 14.43 11.30 9.62
CA PHE A 138 13.76 10.44 10.59
C PHE A 138 12.66 9.61 9.95
N THR A 139 12.30 8.50 10.59
CA THR A 139 11.22 7.61 10.15
C THR A 139 9.91 8.37 9.99
N PHE A 140 9.25 8.21 8.85
CA PHE A 140 7.82 8.46 8.73
C PHE A 140 7.08 7.20 9.18
N GLN A 141 6.19 7.32 10.15
CA GLN A 141 5.45 6.18 10.70
C GLN A 141 3.95 6.36 10.54
N ILE A 142 3.26 5.36 10.00
CA ILE A 142 1.80 5.25 10.06
C ILE A 142 1.47 4.25 11.18
N ALA A 143 0.79 4.70 12.23
CA ALA A 143 0.52 3.87 13.40
C ALA A 143 -0.91 4.01 13.89
N LYS A 144 -1.59 2.87 14.10
CA LYS A 144 -2.97 2.82 14.60
C LYS A 144 -3.97 3.61 13.74
N ALA A 145 -3.68 3.76 12.47
CA ALA A 145 -4.47 4.55 11.52
C ALA A 145 -5.26 3.65 10.56
N ARG A 146 -6.40 4.16 10.14
CA ARG A 146 -7.30 3.50 9.18
C ARG A 146 -7.64 4.45 8.05
N ASP A 147 -7.91 3.91 6.86
CA ASP A 147 -8.32 4.71 5.72
C ASP A 147 -7.32 5.82 5.35
N VAL A 148 -6.09 5.42 5.03
CA VAL A 148 -5.01 6.35 4.66
C VAL A 148 -4.60 6.17 3.21
N VAL A 149 -4.48 7.28 2.50
CA VAL A 149 -4.03 7.36 1.11
C VAL A 149 -2.79 8.25 1.05
N ILE A 150 -1.66 7.73 0.56
CA ILE A 150 -0.44 8.51 0.36
C ILE A 150 0.06 8.32 -1.05
N ARG A 151 0.25 9.42 -1.79
CA ARG A 151 0.62 9.40 -3.20
C ARG A 151 1.78 10.34 -3.51
N TYR A 152 2.69 9.91 -4.40
CA TYR A 152 3.76 10.73 -5.00
C TYR A 152 4.71 11.42 -4.02
N LEU A 153 5.02 10.79 -2.88
CA LEU A 153 6.01 11.27 -1.92
C LEU A 153 7.32 10.48 -2.01
N ARG A 154 8.41 11.12 -1.63
CA ARG A 154 9.70 10.46 -1.42
C ARG A 154 10.05 10.44 0.06
N PHE A 155 10.38 9.26 0.56
CA PHE A 155 10.87 9.04 1.90
C PHE A 155 12.33 8.56 1.80
N ARG A 156 13.27 9.35 2.33
CA ARG A 156 14.69 9.06 2.24
C ARG A 156 15.37 9.34 3.59
N LEU A 157 15.54 8.27 4.38
CA LEU A 157 16.05 8.44 5.75
C LEU A 157 17.45 9.05 5.78
N GLY A 158 18.45 8.34 5.23
CA GLY A 158 19.84 8.74 5.29
C GLY A 158 20.50 8.51 6.65
N ASP A 159 21.78 8.91 6.77
CA ASP A 159 22.62 8.68 7.96
C ASP A 159 23.04 9.96 8.69
N GLU A 160 22.47 11.11 8.34
CA GLU A 160 22.82 12.41 8.94
C GLU A 160 21.98 12.78 10.18
N ASN A 161 20.97 11.96 10.54
CA ASN A 161 20.04 12.26 11.62
C ASN A 161 20.60 12.03 13.03
N LYS A 162 21.80 11.51 13.16
CA LYS A 162 22.43 11.18 14.44
C LYS A 162 23.84 11.75 14.55
N PRO A 163 24.27 12.08 15.77
CA PRO A 163 25.67 12.43 16.01
C PRO A 163 26.61 11.31 15.54
N VAL A 164 27.82 11.69 15.13
CA VAL A 164 28.84 10.74 14.74
C VAL A 164 29.08 9.71 15.85
N GLY A 165 28.99 8.43 15.51
CA GLY A 165 29.15 7.32 16.44
C GLY A 165 27.88 6.87 17.17
N ALA A 166 26.78 7.60 17.06
CA ALA A 166 25.49 7.12 17.54
C ALA A 166 24.96 6.03 16.60
N ARG A 167 24.26 5.05 17.17
CA ARG A 167 23.70 3.90 16.44
C ARG A 167 22.20 3.78 16.67
N GLY A 168 21.52 3.14 15.76
CA GLY A 168 20.09 2.83 15.85
C GLY A 168 19.63 1.95 14.70
N GLY A 169 18.37 1.54 14.72
CA GLY A 169 17.74 0.77 13.65
C GLY A 169 16.46 1.49 13.22
N ASP A 170 16.62 2.51 12.36
CA ASP A 170 15.49 3.28 11.89
C ASP A 170 15.09 2.83 10.48
N ASP A 171 13.80 2.57 10.31
CA ASP A 171 13.17 2.32 9.01
C ASP A 171 12.91 3.65 8.30
N THR A 172 12.90 3.64 6.97
CA THR A 172 12.53 4.84 6.21
C THR A 172 11.04 5.13 6.38
N LEU A 173 10.19 4.12 6.14
CA LEU A 173 8.76 4.17 6.39
C LEU A 173 8.36 2.93 7.20
N ALA A 174 7.73 3.15 8.35
CA ALA A 174 7.21 2.10 9.20
C ALA A 174 5.67 2.15 9.25
N THR A 175 5.02 1.00 9.16
CA THR A 175 3.57 0.89 9.34
C THR A 175 3.26 -0.13 10.42
N ASP A 176 2.42 0.23 11.40
CA ASP A 176 2.10 -0.63 12.53
C ASP A 176 0.64 -0.45 12.96
N ASP A 177 -0.10 -1.56 13.07
CA ASP A 177 -1.51 -1.59 13.44
C ASP A 177 -2.38 -0.71 12.53
N ILE A 178 -2.36 -1.02 11.24
CA ILE A 178 -3.09 -0.27 10.20
C ILE A 178 -4.18 -1.11 9.54
N ASP A 179 -5.16 -0.45 8.95
CA ASP A 179 -6.21 -1.08 8.15
C ASP A 179 -6.70 -0.16 7.04
N ARG A 180 -6.95 -0.69 5.83
CA ARG A 180 -7.29 0.06 4.63
C ARG A 180 -6.33 1.22 4.37
N VAL A 181 -5.11 0.88 3.96
CA VAL A 181 -4.06 1.84 3.62
C VAL A 181 -3.51 1.54 2.23
N ILE A 182 -3.34 2.59 1.44
CA ILE A 182 -2.73 2.50 0.13
C ILE A 182 -1.58 3.50 0.00
N LEU A 183 -0.41 3.00 -0.41
CA LEU A 183 0.75 3.77 -0.83
C LEU A 183 0.90 3.64 -2.34
N ASP A 184 0.86 4.75 -3.05
CA ASP A 184 0.84 4.79 -4.50
C ASP A 184 1.91 5.73 -5.05
N HIS A 185 2.73 5.26 -5.98
CA HIS A 185 3.79 6.04 -6.62
C HIS A 185 4.75 6.74 -5.63
N CYS A 186 5.12 6.07 -4.56
CA CYS A 186 6.08 6.59 -3.58
C CYS A 186 7.47 6.01 -3.81
N SER A 187 8.51 6.78 -3.47
CA SER A 187 9.90 6.33 -3.48
C SER A 187 10.46 6.25 -2.06
N LEU A 188 10.99 5.09 -1.69
CA LEU A 188 11.55 4.83 -0.37
C LEU A 188 13.00 4.37 -0.51
N SER A 189 13.93 5.02 0.23
CA SER A 189 15.34 4.65 0.14
C SER A 189 16.14 5.08 1.39
N TRP A 190 17.39 4.57 1.44
CA TRP A 190 18.43 4.95 2.39
C TRP A 190 18.09 4.69 3.85
N ALA A 191 17.35 3.61 4.10
CA ALA A 191 17.08 3.14 5.46
C ALA A 191 18.36 2.69 6.18
N ILE A 192 18.37 2.83 7.49
CA ILE A 192 19.40 2.25 8.36
C ILE A 192 19.06 0.80 8.70
N ASP A 193 17.76 0.45 8.91
CA ASP A 193 17.26 -0.91 9.05
C ASP A 193 16.44 -1.32 7.81
N GLY A 194 15.14 -1.27 7.86
CA GLY A 194 14.23 -1.61 6.75
C GLY A 194 13.79 -0.39 5.96
N THR A 195 13.72 -0.53 4.64
CA THR A 195 13.22 0.58 3.81
C THR A 195 11.72 0.76 3.99
N HIS A 196 10.97 -0.36 4.07
CA HIS A 196 9.56 -0.36 4.46
C HIS A 196 9.24 -1.57 5.33
N ASP A 197 8.78 -1.34 6.54
CA ASP A 197 8.31 -2.40 7.42
C ASP A 197 6.81 -2.22 7.76
N LEU A 198 6.03 -3.29 7.54
CA LEU A 198 4.66 -3.39 8.00
C LEU A 198 4.57 -4.46 9.09
N ARG A 199 3.95 -4.10 10.20
CA ARG A 199 3.61 -5.01 11.29
C ARG A 199 2.16 -4.81 11.71
N ARG A 200 1.46 -5.90 12.01
CA ARG A 200 0.07 -5.86 12.48
C ARG A 200 -0.84 -4.98 11.64
N GLY A 201 -0.82 -5.18 10.33
CA GLY A 201 -1.64 -4.41 9.41
C GLY A 201 -2.31 -5.30 8.37
N GLY A 202 -3.43 -4.84 7.82
CA GLY A 202 -4.16 -5.54 6.78
C GLY A 202 -4.94 -4.61 5.88
N ASN A 203 -5.57 -5.18 4.86
CA ASN A 203 -6.22 -4.43 3.81
C ASN A 203 -5.28 -3.34 3.26
N PHE A 204 -4.04 -3.75 2.98
CA PHE A 204 -2.95 -2.87 2.59
C PHE A 204 -2.58 -3.08 1.13
N THR A 205 -2.33 -1.98 0.43
CA THR A 205 -1.76 -2.00 -0.92
C THR A 205 -0.51 -1.12 -1.00
N LEU A 206 0.57 -1.68 -1.56
CA LEU A 206 1.71 -0.94 -2.06
C LEU A 206 1.74 -1.11 -3.57
N GLN A 207 1.54 -0.03 -4.32
CA GLN A 207 1.51 -0.07 -5.77
C GLN A 207 2.40 1.00 -6.39
N TRP A 208 3.06 0.66 -7.49
CA TRP A 208 3.89 1.57 -8.28
C TRP A 208 4.97 2.30 -7.47
N CYS A 209 5.49 1.68 -6.42
CA CYS A 209 6.50 2.27 -5.55
C CYS A 209 7.92 1.79 -5.90
N ILE A 210 8.92 2.58 -5.52
CA ILE A 210 10.34 2.20 -5.51
C ILE A 210 10.77 1.95 -4.07
N ILE A 211 11.36 0.78 -3.80
CA ILE A 211 12.03 0.44 -2.56
C ILE A 211 13.48 0.12 -2.88
N SER A 212 14.43 0.96 -2.43
CA SER A 212 15.80 0.82 -2.92
C SER A 212 16.87 1.30 -1.93
N GLU A 213 18.08 0.79 -2.13
CA GLU A 213 19.32 1.35 -1.60
C GLU A 213 19.33 1.59 -0.08
N ALA A 214 18.84 0.64 0.71
CA ALA A 214 19.07 0.70 2.15
C ALA A 214 20.59 0.70 2.44
N LEU A 215 21.01 1.44 3.47
CA LEU A 215 22.41 1.66 3.82
C LEU A 215 23.00 0.43 4.51
N ASN A 216 24.19 0.00 4.10
CA ASN A 216 24.77 -1.28 4.53
C ASN A 216 25.63 -1.15 5.80
N HIS A 217 26.85 -0.63 5.70
CA HIS A 217 27.69 -0.36 6.88
C HIS A 217 27.48 1.08 7.37
N SER A 218 26.28 1.35 7.85
CA SER A 218 25.87 2.66 8.31
C SER A 218 25.72 2.70 9.83
N LEU A 219 24.68 3.32 10.34
CA LEU A 219 24.46 3.57 11.77
C LEU A 219 23.77 2.39 12.49
N HIS A 220 23.45 1.29 11.81
CA HIS A 220 22.73 0.18 12.45
C HIS A 220 23.60 -0.51 13.52
N GLU A 221 23.03 -0.74 14.71
CA GLU A 221 23.73 -1.32 15.86
C GLU A 221 24.30 -2.72 15.60
N LYS A 222 23.68 -3.52 14.73
CA LYS A 222 24.15 -4.86 14.33
C LYS A 222 25.23 -4.83 13.23
N GLY A 223 25.71 -3.66 12.82
CA GLY A 223 26.65 -3.49 11.73
C GLY A 223 25.97 -3.58 10.35
N SER A 224 26.56 -4.32 9.41
CA SER A 224 26.05 -4.45 8.04
C SER A 224 24.58 -4.89 8.01
N HIS A 225 23.71 -4.08 7.38
CA HIS A 225 22.28 -4.31 7.40
C HIS A 225 21.66 -4.18 6.00
N ALA A 226 21.22 -3.02 5.54
CA ALA A 226 20.67 -2.74 4.20
C ALA A 226 19.45 -3.61 3.83
N MET A 227 18.40 -3.58 4.63
CA MET A 227 17.19 -4.37 4.39
C MET A 227 16.19 -3.62 3.51
N GLY A 228 15.56 -4.32 2.56
CA GLY A 228 14.50 -3.79 1.72
C GLY A 228 13.18 -3.64 2.48
N ALA A 229 12.24 -4.55 2.31
CA ALA A 229 10.92 -4.44 2.93
C ALA A 229 10.49 -5.72 3.67
N SER A 230 9.70 -5.56 4.73
CA SER A 230 9.14 -6.68 5.49
C SER A 230 7.65 -6.47 5.76
N TYR A 231 6.85 -7.47 5.47
CA TYR A 231 5.40 -7.50 5.71
C TYR A 231 5.13 -8.65 6.67
N ARG A 232 5.04 -8.34 7.97
CA ARG A 232 5.05 -9.33 9.05
C ARG A 232 3.84 -9.19 9.96
N ASP A 233 3.43 -10.31 10.53
CA ASP A 233 2.32 -10.40 11.49
C ASP A 233 1.05 -9.68 10.99
N PRO A 234 0.62 -9.91 9.73
CA PRO A 234 -0.53 -9.22 9.18
C PRO A 234 -1.80 -9.55 9.96
N THR A 235 -2.74 -8.62 9.97
CA THR A 235 -4.08 -8.73 10.54
C THR A 235 -5.18 -8.68 9.50
N GLY A 236 -4.80 -8.74 8.22
CA GLY A 236 -5.64 -8.76 7.04
C GLY A 236 -4.81 -8.99 5.79
N ASP A 237 -5.46 -8.99 4.64
CA ASP A 237 -4.84 -9.29 3.37
C ASP A 237 -3.96 -8.14 2.85
N ILE A 238 -2.94 -8.46 2.05
CA ILE A 238 -1.93 -7.52 1.56
C ILE A 238 -1.77 -7.68 0.05
N THR A 239 -1.68 -6.57 -0.67
CA THR A 239 -1.32 -6.54 -2.09
C THR A 239 -0.06 -5.71 -2.31
N LEU A 240 0.88 -6.29 -3.06
CA LEU A 240 2.10 -5.63 -3.51
C LEU A 240 2.19 -5.83 -5.02
N HIS A 241 1.97 -4.76 -5.81
CA HIS A 241 1.98 -4.90 -7.26
C HIS A 241 2.64 -3.72 -7.97
N HIS A 242 3.27 -4.01 -9.10
CA HIS A 242 3.97 -3.02 -9.93
C HIS A 242 5.04 -2.20 -9.19
N ASN A 243 5.68 -2.78 -8.19
CA ASN A 243 6.75 -2.12 -7.46
C ASN A 243 8.12 -2.51 -7.98
N LEU A 244 9.09 -1.63 -7.79
CA LEU A 244 10.51 -1.90 -7.96
C LEU A 244 11.17 -2.11 -6.60
N PHE A 245 11.68 -3.32 -6.35
CA PHE A 245 12.55 -3.64 -5.23
C PHE A 245 13.99 -3.73 -5.75
N SER A 246 14.88 -2.84 -5.34
CA SER A 246 16.19 -2.69 -5.97
C SER A 246 17.32 -2.49 -4.98
N THR A 247 18.42 -3.20 -5.21
CA THR A 247 19.74 -2.91 -4.64
C THR A 247 19.73 -2.79 -3.11
N CYS A 248 19.13 -3.76 -2.45
CA CYS A 248 19.25 -3.98 -1.01
C CYS A 248 19.98 -5.31 -0.75
N ARG A 249 20.43 -5.51 0.47
CA ARG A 249 21.15 -6.73 0.84
C ARG A 249 20.22 -7.94 0.91
N ASP A 250 19.05 -7.76 1.49
CA ASP A 250 18.03 -8.79 1.75
C ASP A 250 16.63 -8.16 1.76
N ARG A 251 15.59 -8.97 1.83
CA ARG A 251 14.18 -8.57 1.96
C ARG A 251 13.63 -7.79 0.77
N HIS A 252 13.54 -8.44 -0.39
CA HIS A 252 12.94 -7.87 -1.61
C HIS A 252 11.60 -8.53 -2.04
N PRO A 253 10.55 -8.58 -1.22
CA PRO A 253 10.46 -8.36 0.22
C PRO A 253 10.49 -9.67 1.05
N THR A 254 10.41 -9.55 2.40
CA THR A 254 9.96 -10.64 3.27
C THR A 254 8.44 -10.60 3.33
N LEU A 255 7.79 -11.72 3.01
CA LEU A 255 6.34 -11.86 2.96
C LEU A 255 5.87 -12.83 4.05
N GLY A 256 5.17 -12.32 5.04
CA GLY A 256 4.65 -13.09 6.15
C GLY A 256 5.62 -13.19 7.32
N SER A 257 5.36 -13.95 8.21
CA SER A 257 5.68 -14.43 9.52
C SER A 257 4.47 -14.16 10.42
N ALA A 258 3.63 -15.19 10.53
CA ALA A 258 2.53 -15.17 11.49
C ALA A 258 3.00 -15.81 12.79
N GLN A 259 2.60 -15.25 13.89
CA GLN A 259 2.76 -15.91 15.19
C GLN A 259 1.52 -16.72 15.56
N GLN A 260 0.40 -16.45 14.91
CA GLN A 260 -0.92 -17.06 15.19
C GLN A 260 -1.77 -17.11 13.89
N PRO A 261 -2.69 -18.10 13.73
CA PRO A 261 -3.76 -18.02 12.73
C PRO A 261 -4.66 -16.80 12.99
N PRO A 262 -5.39 -16.27 12.00
CA PRO A 262 -5.73 -16.92 10.75
C PRO A 262 -4.69 -16.78 9.63
N ARG A 263 -4.90 -17.53 8.52
CA ARG A 263 -4.14 -17.35 7.29
C ARG A 263 -4.70 -16.16 6.51
N TYR A 264 -3.83 -15.23 6.16
CA TYR A 264 -4.13 -14.13 5.26
C TYR A 264 -3.57 -14.37 3.86
N ILE A 265 -3.97 -13.55 2.91
CA ILE A 265 -3.48 -13.57 1.54
C ILE A 265 -2.43 -12.48 1.37
N VAL A 266 -1.30 -12.84 0.79
CA VAL A 266 -0.32 -11.89 0.28
C VAL A 266 -0.29 -12.02 -1.23
N ASP A 267 -0.86 -11.05 -1.92
CA ASP A 267 -0.86 -10.99 -3.37
C ASP A 267 0.35 -10.21 -3.87
N PHE A 268 1.32 -10.92 -4.44
CA PHE A 268 2.59 -10.39 -4.92
C PHE A 268 2.69 -10.60 -6.42
N ARG A 269 2.38 -9.55 -7.20
CA ARG A 269 2.32 -9.66 -8.67
C ARG A 269 2.90 -8.46 -9.40
N ASN A 270 3.39 -8.72 -10.61
CA ASN A 270 3.89 -7.69 -11.53
C ASN A 270 4.99 -6.77 -10.95
N ASN A 271 5.73 -7.23 -9.94
CA ASN A 271 6.84 -6.49 -9.37
C ASN A 271 8.14 -6.79 -10.13
N VAL A 272 9.06 -5.85 -10.07
CA VAL A 272 10.44 -6.02 -10.53
C VAL A 272 11.36 -6.12 -9.33
N ILE A 273 12.13 -7.17 -9.26
CA ILE A 273 13.10 -7.44 -8.21
C ILE A 273 14.49 -7.43 -8.83
N TYR A 274 15.33 -6.52 -8.36
CA TYR A 274 16.63 -6.29 -8.96
C TYR A 274 17.76 -6.30 -7.95
N ASN A 275 18.88 -6.96 -8.31
CA ASN A 275 20.18 -6.80 -7.69
C ASN A 275 20.21 -7.01 -6.17
N TRP A 276 19.76 -8.18 -5.73
CA TRP A 276 19.83 -8.63 -4.34
C TRP A 276 21.17 -9.29 -4.02
N SER A 277 21.60 -9.32 -2.74
CA SER A 277 22.87 -9.96 -2.39
C SER A 277 22.72 -11.22 -1.56
N GLN A 278 22.42 -11.16 -0.28
CA GLN A 278 22.58 -12.32 0.61
C GLN A 278 21.35 -13.21 0.77
N GLY A 279 20.19 -12.64 0.87
CA GLY A 279 19.02 -13.33 1.38
C GLY A 279 18.15 -14.00 0.32
N GLY A 280 18.45 -13.86 -0.93
CA GLY A 280 17.43 -14.04 -1.95
C GLY A 280 16.47 -12.87 -1.91
N THR A 281 15.49 -12.91 -2.74
CA THR A 281 14.62 -11.77 -2.89
C THR A 281 13.51 -11.76 -1.88
N ALA A 282 12.70 -12.79 -1.88
CA ALA A 282 11.58 -12.90 -0.99
C ALA A 282 11.85 -14.01 0.03
N ASN A 283 11.45 -13.74 1.25
CA ASN A 283 11.29 -14.81 2.21
C ASN A 283 9.78 -15.10 2.25
N PHE A 284 9.36 -16.21 1.65
CA PHE A 284 7.97 -16.66 1.69
C PHE A 284 7.72 -17.41 2.99
N CYS A 285 6.70 -17.00 3.71
CA CYS A 285 6.41 -17.48 5.06
C CYS A 285 4.95 -17.93 5.22
N ASP A 286 4.44 -17.85 6.40
CA ASP A 286 3.28 -18.53 6.98
C ASP A 286 1.91 -18.06 6.48
N HIS A 287 1.75 -17.63 5.24
CA HIS A 287 0.47 -17.17 4.68
C HIS A 287 0.18 -17.79 3.32
N PHE A 288 -0.96 -17.45 2.70
CA PHE A 288 -1.20 -17.81 1.31
C PHE A 288 -0.58 -16.76 0.39
N ILE A 289 0.43 -17.13 -0.37
CA ILE A 289 1.14 -16.21 -1.27
C ILE A 289 0.73 -16.50 -2.71
N ASN A 290 0.12 -15.51 -3.39
CA ASN A 290 0.06 -15.47 -4.83
C ASN A 290 1.34 -14.79 -5.35
N CYS A 291 2.13 -15.47 -6.15
CA CYS A 291 3.35 -14.93 -6.75
C CYS A 291 3.23 -15.01 -8.26
N ILE A 292 2.78 -13.92 -8.90
CA ILE A 292 2.29 -13.96 -10.28
C ILE A 292 2.97 -12.88 -11.12
N ASN A 293 3.52 -13.28 -12.28
CA ASN A 293 4.05 -12.39 -13.31
C ASN A 293 5.06 -11.35 -12.80
N ASN A 294 5.88 -11.70 -11.80
CA ASN A 294 6.98 -10.84 -11.34
C ASN A 294 8.24 -11.10 -12.18
N THR A 295 9.13 -10.12 -12.23
CA THR A 295 10.44 -10.24 -12.87
C THR A 295 11.56 -10.22 -11.83
N TRP A 296 12.39 -11.26 -11.80
CA TRP A 296 13.65 -11.30 -11.08
C TRP A 296 14.80 -11.03 -12.04
N ARG A 297 15.46 -9.90 -11.87
CA ARG A 297 16.60 -9.47 -12.70
C ARG A 297 17.89 -9.47 -11.87
N PRO A 298 18.81 -10.40 -12.07
CA PRO A 298 20.09 -10.40 -11.37
C PRO A 298 20.90 -9.16 -11.74
N GLY A 299 21.65 -8.66 -10.76
CA GLY A 299 22.57 -7.54 -10.91
C GLY A 299 23.97 -7.88 -10.41
N PRO A 300 24.89 -6.93 -10.34
CA PRO A 300 26.30 -7.18 -9.97
C PRO A 300 26.51 -7.83 -8.59
N MET A 301 25.55 -7.69 -7.67
CA MET A 301 25.66 -8.27 -6.32
C MET A 301 25.00 -9.65 -6.20
N THR A 302 24.27 -10.06 -7.22
CA THR A 302 23.48 -11.28 -7.17
C THR A 302 24.37 -12.51 -7.33
N ASP A 303 24.34 -13.41 -6.36
CA ASP A 303 25.02 -14.71 -6.45
C ASP A 303 24.20 -15.65 -7.34
N PRO A 304 24.69 -16.01 -8.55
CA PRO A 304 23.95 -16.85 -9.48
C PRO A 304 23.78 -18.31 -9.00
N ALA A 305 24.58 -18.73 -8.03
CA ALA A 305 24.47 -20.08 -7.46
C ALA A 305 23.30 -20.23 -6.47
N ARG A 306 22.73 -19.13 -6.02
CA ARG A 306 21.63 -19.14 -5.05
C ARG A 306 20.27 -19.11 -5.73
N LEU A 307 19.34 -19.88 -5.18
CA LEU A 307 17.94 -19.77 -5.55
C LEU A 307 17.38 -18.43 -5.01
N PRO A 308 16.56 -17.73 -5.80
CA PRO A 308 16.15 -16.36 -5.46
C PRO A 308 15.17 -16.27 -4.29
N ILE A 309 14.36 -17.27 -4.01
CA ILE A 309 13.28 -17.21 -3.03
C ILE A 309 13.57 -18.15 -1.87
N ALA A 310 13.76 -17.63 -0.66
CA ALA A 310 13.97 -18.44 0.52
C ALA A 310 12.65 -18.77 1.22
N MET A 311 12.44 -20.03 1.53
CA MET A 311 11.33 -20.47 2.39
C MET A 311 11.70 -20.27 3.85
N LYS A 312 10.84 -19.58 4.58
CA LYS A 312 11.05 -19.22 5.97
C LYS A 312 9.71 -19.24 6.70
N GLY A 313 9.67 -19.80 7.89
CA GLY A 313 8.42 -19.77 8.66
C GLY A 313 8.41 -20.77 9.80
N SER A 314 7.56 -20.54 10.77
CA SER A 314 7.38 -21.39 11.95
C SER A 314 6.04 -22.14 11.95
N LEU A 315 5.13 -21.82 11.04
CA LEU A 315 3.78 -22.37 10.97
C LEU A 315 3.50 -22.95 9.57
N PRO A 316 4.14 -24.10 9.22
CA PRO A 316 4.04 -24.67 7.87
C PRO A 316 2.60 -25.00 7.45
N ASP A 317 1.71 -25.29 8.37
CA ASP A 317 0.29 -25.56 8.09
C ASP A 317 -0.48 -24.32 7.60
N LEU A 318 0.01 -23.12 7.88
CA LEU A 318 -0.55 -21.87 7.36
C LEU A 318 0.02 -21.50 5.99
N ALA A 319 1.24 -21.95 5.70
CA ALA A 319 1.91 -21.59 4.48
C ALA A 319 1.30 -22.32 3.27
N LYS A 320 0.87 -21.56 2.28
CA LYS A 320 0.42 -22.02 0.97
C LYS A 320 0.89 -21.03 -0.09
N GLY A 321 1.02 -21.49 -1.32
CA GLY A 321 1.36 -20.56 -2.38
C GLY A 321 1.08 -21.07 -3.77
N TYR A 322 0.79 -20.11 -4.62
CA TYR A 322 0.62 -20.29 -6.05
C TYR A 322 1.64 -19.42 -6.79
N MET A 323 2.36 -20.03 -7.74
CA MET A 323 3.33 -19.32 -8.57
C MET A 323 3.03 -19.55 -10.04
N SER A 324 3.00 -18.48 -10.83
CA SER A 324 2.75 -18.57 -12.27
C SER A 324 3.31 -17.36 -13.01
N GLY A 325 3.82 -17.55 -14.21
CA GLY A 325 4.21 -16.51 -15.14
C GLY A 325 5.38 -15.65 -14.70
N ASN A 326 6.09 -16.01 -13.62
CA ASN A 326 7.23 -15.24 -13.16
C ASN A 326 8.43 -15.46 -14.10
N ASP A 327 9.15 -14.38 -14.41
CA ASP A 327 10.35 -14.38 -15.22
C ASP A 327 11.60 -14.26 -14.32
N PHE A 328 12.44 -15.29 -14.34
CA PHE A 328 13.74 -15.31 -13.69
C PHE A 328 14.81 -15.10 -14.76
N GLN A 329 15.14 -13.85 -15.05
CA GLN A 329 16.09 -13.52 -16.10
C GLN A 329 17.44 -14.25 -15.89
N GLU A 330 18.00 -14.77 -16.99
CA GLU A 330 19.21 -15.63 -17.02
C GLU A 330 19.02 -17.03 -16.40
N ARG A 331 17.83 -17.38 -15.90
CA ARG A 331 17.50 -18.68 -15.33
C ARG A 331 16.24 -19.24 -15.99
N ASN A 332 16.36 -19.61 -17.26
CA ASN A 332 15.26 -20.21 -18.04
C ASN A 332 14.68 -21.48 -17.42
N ASP A 333 15.45 -22.21 -16.63
CA ASP A 333 15.00 -23.34 -15.85
C ASP A 333 13.94 -22.92 -14.81
N LEU A 334 14.17 -21.82 -14.09
CA LEU A 334 13.27 -21.29 -13.08
C LEU A 334 12.05 -20.58 -13.71
N THR A 335 12.24 -19.95 -14.87
CA THR A 335 11.12 -19.33 -15.61
C THR A 335 10.13 -20.39 -16.11
N ARG A 336 10.63 -21.56 -16.55
CA ARG A 336 9.78 -22.71 -16.98
C ARG A 336 9.10 -23.41 -15.82
N ASP A 337 9.80 -23.57 -14.70
CA ASP A 337 9.26 -24.12 -13.46
C ASP A 337 9.49 -23.14 -12.31
N ASN A 338 8.51 -22.26 -12.08
CA ASN A 338 8.64 -21.22 -11.07
C ASN A 338 8.86 -21.79 -9.66
N TYR A 339 8.38 -23.00 -9.38
CA TYR A 339 8.55 -23.62 -8.07
C TYR A 339 9.99 -24.09 -7.81
N ALA A 340 10.80 -24.29 -8.85
CA ALA A 340 12.23 -24.58 -8.73
C ALA A 340 13.04 -23.39 -8.17
N ALA A 341 12.44 -22.17 -8.12
CA ALA A 341 13.06 -20.98 -7.53
C ALA A 341 13.05 -20.97 -5.99
N LEU A 342 12.31 -21.89 -5.35
CA LEU A 342 12.11 -21.95 -3.91
C LEU A 342 13.25 -22.68 -3.19
N ASP A 343 13.95 -22.02 -2.30
CA ASP A 343 15.02 -22.58 -1.46
C ASP A 343 14.48 -22.95 -0.07
N PHE A 344 14.15 -24.23 0.10
CA PHE A 344 13.70 -24.80 1.37
C PHE A 344 14.86 -25.04 2.36
N ASN A 345 16.11 -24.95 1.91
CA ASN A 345 17.29 -25.33 2.69
C ASN A 345 18.07 -24.14 3.24
N ARG A 346 17.74 -22.92 2.85
CA ARG A 346 18.51 -21.73 3.24
C ARG A 346 18.68 -21.55 4.76
N TRP A 347 17.69 -21.92 5.51
CA TRP A 347 17.62 -21.71 6.96
C TRP A 347 17.79 -23.01 7.77
N LEU A 348 18.31 -24.07 7.16
CA LEU A 348 18.59 -25.38 7.81
C LEU A 348 19.75 -25.32 8.83
N LYS A 349 19.88 -24.27 9.62
CA LYS A 349 20.83 -24.28 10.73
C LYS A 349 20.20 -24.93 11.96
N PRO A 350 20.94 -25.74 12.73
CA PRO A 350 20.44 -26.25 14.01
C PRO A 350 19.94 -25.07 14.88
N ASN A 351 18.72 -25.19 15.41
CA ASN A 351 18.05 -24.17 16.23
C ASN A 351 17.67 -22.86 15.50
N SER A 352 17.59 -22.85 14.19
CA SER A 352 17.06 -21.67 13.47
C SER A 352 15.54 -21.58 13.69
N THR A 353 15.09 -20.50 14.31
CA THR A 353 13.65 -20.15 14.39
C THR A 353 13.03 -19.80 13.04
N TYR A 354 13.83 -19.79 11.98
CA TYR A 354 13.44 -19.43 10.61
C TYR A 354 13.30 -20.63 9.68
N HIS A 355 13.55 -21.83 10.19
CA HIS A 355 13.47 -23.04 9.38
C HIS A 355 12.01 -23.34 8.99
N TYR A 356 11.75 -23.45 7.69
CA TYR A 356 10.48 -23.95 7.20
C TYR A 356 10.50 -25.48 7.18
N ALA A 357 9.71 -26.09 8.03
CA ALA A 357 9.67 -27.55 8.19
C ALA A 357 8.84 -28.28 7.12
N GLY A 358 8.06 -27.55 6.32
CA GLY A 358 7.20 -28.12 5.28
C GLY A 358 7.96 -28.48 4.00
N LYS A 359 7.27 -29.14 3.08
CA LYS A 359 7.77 -29.53 1.77
C LYS A 359 7.04 -28.77 0.66
N LEU A 360 7.61 -28.76 -0.54
CA LEU A 360 7.00 -28.15 -1.71
C LEU A 360 5.57 -28.68 -1.96
N ALA A 361 5.35 -29.98 -1.83
CA ALA A 361 4.04 -30.59 -2.04
C ALA A 361 2.98 -30.07 -1.06
N ASP A 362 3.39 -29.76 0.17
CA ASP A 362 2.50 -29.22 1.21
C ASP A 362 2.20 -27.73 0.98
N TRP A 363 3.19 -26.98 0.48
CA TRP A 363 3.08 -25.54 0.23
C TRP A 363 2.34 -25.23 -1.08
N LYS A 364 2.56 -26.00 -2.13
CA LYS A 364 2.04 -25.73 -3.48
C LYS A 364 0.51 -25.78 -3.53
N SER A 365 -0.10 -24.72 -4.04
CA SER A 365 -1.52 -24.71 -4.41
C SER A 365 -1.69 -24.90 -5.92
N ALA A 366 -2.75 -25.60 -6.32
CA ALA A 366 -3.10 -25.78 -7.73
C ALA A 366 -3.73 -24.51 -8.34
N THR A 367 -4.32 -23.66 -7.52
CA THR A 367 -4.99 -22.42 -7.93
C THR A 367 -4.53 -21.26 -7.05
N PRO A 368 -4.56 -20.01 -7.55
CA PRO A 368 -4.33 -18.85 -6.72
C PRO A 368 -5.41 -18.71 -5.64
N ALA A 369 -5.08 -18.01 -4.56
CA ALA A 369 -6.08 -17.52 -3.62
C ALA A 369 -7.02 -16.55 -4.32
N VAL A 370 -8.31 -16.63 -4.01
CA VAL A 370 -9.35 -15.74 -4.56
C VAL A 370 -9.29 -14.41 -3.81
N LEU A 371 -9.21 -13.30 -4.54
CA LEU A 371 -9.08 -11.96 -3.97
C LEU A 371 -10.43 -11.24 -3.80
N ASN A 372 -11.55 -11.90 -4.13
CA ASN A 372 -12.91 -11.39 -3.94
C ASN A 372 -13.16 -10.01 -4.56
N GLY A 373 -12.74 -9.82 -5.81
CA GLY A 373 -12.89 -8.56 -6.54
C GLY A 373 -11.78 -7.53 -6.22
N ASN A 374 -10.75 -7.90 -5.48
CA ASN A 374 -9.58 -7.04 -5.24
C ASN A 374 -8.39 -7.39 -6.16
N GLU A 375 -8.66 -8.06 -7.28
CA GLU A 375 -7.63 -8.44 -8.24
C GLU A 375 -7.02 -7.20 -8.90
N PRO A 376 -5.70 -6.97 -8.79
CA PRO A 376 -5.04 -5.93 -9.57
C PRO A 376 -5.02 -6.26 -11.06
N SER A 377 -5.04 -5.23 -11.88
CA SER A 377 -4.72 -5.34 -13.31
C SER A 377 -3.41 -6.09 -13.48
N THR A 378 -3.42 -7.12 -14.32
CA THR A 378 -2.29 -8.06 -14.39
C THR A 378 -1.78 -8.15 -15.82
N GLN A 379 -0.51 -7.84 -16.03
CA GLN A 379 0.21 -7.97 -17.28
C GLN A 379 1.16 -9.16 -17.23
N THR A 380 1.70 -9.57 -18.37
CA THR A 380 2.83 -10.52 -18.40
C THR A 380 4.05 -9.91 -17.68
N ALA A 381 4.95 -10.75 -17.19
CA ALA A 381 6.19 -10.29 -16.53
C ALA A 381 6.99 -9.32 -17.41
N ALA A 382 7.07 -9.59 -18.71
CA ALA A 382 7.78 -8.72 -19.65
C ALA A 382 7.11 -7.34 -19.81
N GLN A 383 5.78 -7.28 -19.90
CA GLN A 383 5.04 -6.02 -19.99
C GLN A 383 5.15 -5.23 -18.68
N SER A 384 4.96 -5.90 -17.54
CA SER A 384 5.06 -5.23 -16.24
C SER A 384 6.47 -4.72 -15.95
N TYR A 385 7.51 -5.41 -16.42
CA TYR A 385 8.89 -4.92 -16.31
C TYR A 385 9.05 -3.51 -16.92
N GLU A 386 8.58 -3.32 -18.13
CA GLU A 386 8.69 -2.01 -18.80
C GLU A 386 7.80 -0.96 -18.12
N LEU A 387 6.58 -1.32 -17.72
CA LEU A 387 5.66 -0.42 -17.02
C LEU A 387 6.22 0.00 -15.65
N VAL A 388 6.78 -0.91 -14.88
CA VAL A 388 7.40 -0.59 -13.58
C VAL A 388 8.57 0.37 -13.76
N LEU A 389 9.45 0.13 -14.74
CA LEU A 389 10.56 1.05 -15.01
C LEU A 389 10.09 2.42 -15.53
N ALA A 390 8.96 2.47 -16.20
CA ALA A 390 8.40 3.73 -16.68
C ALA A 390 7.68 4.52 -15.57
N HIS A 391 6.94 3.85 -14.67
CA HIS A 391 5.95 4.52 -13.84
C HIS A 391 6.16 4.39 -12.32
N SER A 392 7.01 3.49 -11.82
CA SER A 392 7.21 3.36 -10.37
C SER A 392 7.90 4.58 -9.73
N GLY A 393 7.67 4.76 -8.43
CA GLY A 393 8.17 5.88 -7.63
C GLY A 393 7.37 7.17 -7.82
N ALA A 394 7.88 8.28 -7.30
CA ALA A 394 7.29 9.60 -7.50
C ALA A 394 7.47 10.07 -8.96
N SER A 395 6.89 9.32 -9.88
CA SER A 395 7.17 9.32 -11.31
C SER A 395 6.62 10.52 -12.08
N LEU A 396 5.74 11.32 -11.49
CA LEU A 396 5.30 12.59 -12.10
C LEU A 396 6.49 13.50 -12.41
N ARG A 397 7.43 13.56 -11.46
CA ARG A 397 8.71 14.26 -11.64
C ARG A 397 9.78 13.50 -10.87
N ARG A 398 10.42 12.55 -11.54
CA ARG A 398 11.54 11.81 -10.93
C ARG A 398 12.68 12.73 -10.59
N ASP A 399 13.25 12.55 -9.42
CA ASP A 399 14.52 13.19 -9.06
C ASP A 399 15.72 12.34 -9.54
N ALA A 400 16.91 12.89 -9.43
CA ALA A 400 18.14 12.23 -9.87
C ALA A 400 18.38 10.87 -9.19
N VAL A 401 17.84 10.64 -7.99
CA VAL A 401 17.96 9.36 -7.28
C VAL A 401 17.09 8.30 -7.95
N ASP A 402 15.82 8.60 -8.17
CA ASP A 402 14.90 7.65 -8.83
C ASP A 402 15.35 7.36 -10.27
N GLU A 403 15.78 8.39 -11.01
CA GLU A 403 16.33 8.21 -12.36
C GLU A 403 17.54 7.29 -12.36
N ARG A 404 18.48 7.48 -11.43
CA ARG A 404 19.66 6.64 -11.28
C ARG A 404 19.30 5.21 -10.90
N VAL A 405 18.35 5.00 -10.00
CA VAL A 405 17.88 3.66 -9.61
C VAL A 405 17.28 2.94 -10.82
N ILE A 406 16.42 3.59 -11.60
CA ILE A 406 15.85 3.02 -12.83
C ILE A 406 16.95 2.70 -13.85
N GLU A 407 17.89 3.61 -14.06
CA GLU A 407 18.98 3.40 -15.00
C GLU A 407 19.92 2.26 -14.56
N ASN A 408 20.15 2.10 -13.26
CA ASN A 408 20.89 0.97 -12.72
C ASN A 408 20.21 -0.37 -13.07
N VAL A 409 18.89 -0.44 -12.98
CA VAL A 409 18.14 -1.64 -13.41
C VAL A 409 18.34 -1.90 -14.90
N ARG A 410 18.18 -0.90 -15.75
CA ARG A 410 18.34 -1.03 -17.20
C ARG A 410 19.72 -1.50 -17.60
N ARG A 411 20.76 -0.90 -17.00
CA ARG A 411 22.17 -1.17 -17.33
C ARG A 411 22.84 -2.22 -16.47
N ARG A 412 22.11 -2.87 -15.58
CA ARG A 412 22.66 -3.86 -14.62
C ARG A 412 23.83 -3.30 -13.81
N ARG A 413 23.60 -2.19 -13.15
CA ARG A 413 24.57 -1.49 -12.30
C ARG A 413 24.06 -1.41 -10.86
N GLY A 414 24.88 -0.81 -9.99
CA GLY A 414 24.55 -0.56 -8.60
C GLY A 414 25.19 -1.58 -7.66
N VAL A 415 25.59 -1.08 -6.52
CA VAL A 415 26.16 -1.84 -5.40
C VAL A 415 25.55 -1.37 -4.10
N LEU A 416 25.75 -2.12 -3.01
CA LEU A 416 25.39 -1.62 -1.68
C LEU A 416 26.20 -0.36 -1.36
N ILE A 417 25.54 0.59 -0.74
CA ILE A 417 26.15 1.84 -0.27
C ILE A 417 26.10 1.89 1.27
N ASP A 418 27.05 2.54 1.86
CA ASP A 418 27.13 2.71 3.33
C ASP A 418 26.54 4.06 3.75
N SER A 419 26.50 5.03 2.83
CA SER A 419 25.96 6.37 3.00
C SER A 419 25.37 6.86 1.67
N GLN A 420 24.28 7.63 1.73
CA GLN A 420 23.71 8.33 0.57
C GLN A 420 24.71 9.29 -0.10
N SER A 421 25.71 9.77 0.63
CA SER A 421 26.76 10.64 0.08
C SER A 421 27.58 9.97 -1.02
N GLN A 422 27.71 8.64 -1.00
CA GLN A 422 28.41 7.86 -2.03
C GLN A 422 27.72 7.89 -3.41
N VAL A 423 26.48 8.30 -3.43
CA VAL A 423 25.65 8.36 -4.65
C VAL A 423 25.06 9.75 -4.91
N GLY A 424 25.70 10.79 -4.35
CA GLY A 424 25.36 12.20 -4.59
C GLY A 424 24.44 12.83 -3.55
N GLY A 425 23.98 12.09 -2.55
CA GLY A 425 23.11 12.62 -1.48
C GLY A 425 21.73 13.06 -1.96
N TRP A 426 21.11 13.97 -1.21
CA TRP A 426 19.77 14.49 -1.54
C TRP A 426 19.84 15.48 -2.70
N PRO A 427 19.05 15.25 -3.78
CA PRO A 427 18.95 16.20 -4.87
C PRO A 427 18.34 17.52 -4.40
N ALA A 428 18.80 18.63 -4.97
CA ALA A 428 18.06 19.87 -4.90
C ALA A 428 16.77 19.72 -5.74
N LEU A 429 15.62 19.97 -5.13
CA LEU A 429 14.35 19.92 -5.82
C LEU A 429 13.97 21.33 -6.26
N GLU A 430 13.61 21.48 -7.53
CA GLU A 430 13.10 22.73 -8.07
C GLU A 430 11.79 23.12 -7.35
N SER A 431 11.66 24.38 -6.95
CA SER A 431 10.42 24.91 -6.42
C SER A 431 9.89 25.98 -7.38
N THR A 432 8.64 25.81 -7.78
CA THR A 432 7.92 26.80 -8.58
C THR A 432 6.77 27.38 -7.76
N PRO A 433 6.28 28.58 -8.07
CA PRO A 433 5.08 29.13 -7.44
C PRO A 433 3.90 28.17 -7.59
N ALA A 434 3.16 27.96 -6.52
CA ALA A 434 1.89 27.25 -6.60
C ALA A 434 0.88 28.04 -7.43
N PRO A 435 -0.07 27.39 -8.13
CA PRO A 435 -1.22 28.06 -8.70
C PRO A 435 -2.01 28.82 -7.64
N ALA A 436 -2.70 29.89 -8.06
CA ALA A 436 -3.61 30.65 -7.16
C ALA A 436 -4.78 29.74 -6.74
N ASP A 437 -5.09 29.78 -5.45
CA ASP A 437 -6.19 29.08 -4.77
C ASP A 437 -6.74 30.09 -3.76
N SER A 438 -7.81 30.81 -4.16
CA SER A 438 -8.26 32.04 -3.46
C SER A 438 -9.00 31.75 -2.17
N ASP A 439 -9.69 30.63 -2.08
CA ASP A 439 -10.46 30.22 -0.91
C ASP A 439 -9.79 29.14 -0.05
N SER A 440 -8.61 28.67 -0.52
CA SER A 440 -7.75 27.72 0.18
C SER A 440 -8.39 26.35 0.39
N ASP A 441 -9.12 25.88 -0.60
CA ASP A 441 -9.79 24.57 -0.58
C ASP A 441 -8.98 23.43 -1.22
N GLY A 442 -7.82 23.76 -1.76
CA GLY A 442 -6.87 22.83 -2.36
C GLY A 442 -7.01 22.66 -3.86
N MET A 443 -7.94 23.37 -4.51
CA MET A 443 -8.12 23.43 -5.95
C MET A 443 -7.67 24.81 -6.49
N PRO A 444 -6.94 24.86 -7.61
CA PRO A 444 -6.58 26.14 -8.20
C PRO A 444 -7.79 26.86 -8.81
N ASP A 445 -7.86 28.17 -8.64
CA ASP A 445 -8.89 29.06 -9.23
C ASP A 445 -9.15 28.78 -10.73
N LEU A 446 -8.10 28.52 -11.51
CA LEU A 446 -8.23 28.25 -12.95
C LEU A 446 -8.89 26.89 -13.22
N TRP A 447 -8.58 25.88 -12.38
CA TRP A 447 -9.20 24.57 -12.51
C TRP A 447 -10.68 24.63 -12.15
N GLU A 448 -11.02 25.32 -11.06
CA GLU A 448 -12.40 25.50 -10.61
C GLU A 448 -13.26 26.18 -11.66
N ARG A 449 -12.79 27.32 -12.21
CA ARG A 449 -13.52 28.02 -13.30
C ARG A 449 -13.71 27.14 -14.53
N ALA A 450 -12.75 26.26 -14.84
CA ALA A 450 -12.86 25.36 -15.97
C ALA A 450 -13.86 24.20 -15.72
N HIS A 451 -14.23 23.96 -14.47
CA HIS A 451 -15.16 22.90 -14.03
C HIS A 451 -16.45 23.46 -13.42
N ASP A 452 -16.78 24.75 -13.70
CA ASP A 452 -17.97 25.45 -13.21
C ASP A 452 -18.09 25.45 -11.67
N LEU A 453 -16.94 25.49 -10.96
CA LEU A 453 -16.85 25.70 -9.52
C LEU A 453 -16.55 27.17 -9.22
N ASN A 454 -16.71 27.57 -7.94
CA ASN A 454 -16.55 28.97 -7.53
C ASN A 454 -15.27 29.16 -6.71
N PRO A 455 -14.20 29.80 -7.24
CA PRO A 455 -12.93 30.05 -6.53
C PRO A 455 -13.04 30.90 -5.23
N GLY A 456 -14.19 31.16 -4.74
CA GLY A 456 -14.46 31.88 -3.49
C GLY A 456 -15.38 31.08 -2.56
N ASP A 457 -15.70 29.84 -2.87
CA ASP A 457 -16.56 28.99 -2.05
C ASP A 457 -15.84 27.67 -1.67
N PRO A 458 -15.13 27.65 -0.55
CA PRO A 458 -14.36 26.46 -0.18
C PRO A 458 -15.22 25.22 0.14
N SER A 459 -16.54 25.33 0.08
CA SER A 459 -17.44 24.19 0.36
C SER A 459 -17.66 23.31 -0.86
N ASP A 460 -17.49 23.85 -2.06
CA ASP A 460 -17.78 23.13 -3.31
C ASP A 460 -16.73 22.04 -3.65
N ARG A 461 -15.55 22.04 -2.98
CA ARG A 461 -14.56 20.96 -3.04
C ARG A 461 -15.12 19.58 -2.73
N ASN A 462 -16.19 19.51 -1.94
CA ASN A 462 -16.83 18.28 -1.52
C ASN A 462 -18.04 17.89 -2.41
N SER A 463 -18.33 18.68 -3.46
CA SER A 463 -19.39 18.35 -4.41
C SER A 463 -18.99 17.15 -5.27
N ASP A 464 -19.93 16.27 -5.55
CA ASP A 464 -19.85 15.18 -6.53
C ASP A 464 -20.85 15.53 -7.64
N ARG A 465 -20.39 16.25 -8.67
CA ARG A 465 -21.27 16.87 -9.66
C ARG A 465 -21.65 15.93 -10.80
N ASP A 466 -20.77 15.03 -11.16
CA ASP A 466 -21.00 14.02 -12.19
C ASP A 466 -21.54 12.70 -11.64
N LEU A 467 -21.68 12.63 -10.30
CA LEU A 467 -22.23 11.50 -9.56
C LEU A 467 -21.40 10.21 -9.74
N ASP A 468 -20.10 10.31 -9.94
CA ASP A 468 -19.19 9.16 -10.02
C ASP A 468 -18.72 8.69 -8.64
N GLY A 469 -18.90 9.52 -7.60
CA GLY A 469 -18.62 9.25 -6.19
C GLY A 469 -17.31 9.86 -5.70
N TYR A 470 -16.53 10.48 -6.57
CA TYR A 470 -15.41 11.31 -6.16
C TYR A 470 -15.89 12.74 -5.89
N THR A 471 -15.19 13.44 -5.04
CA THR A 471 -15.42 14.86 -4.79
C THR A 471 -14.67 15.69 -5.82
N ALA A 472 -15.09 16.95 -6.04
CA ALA A 472 -14.42 17.88 -6.94
C ALA A 472 -12.91 18.00 -6.63
N LEU A 473 -12.53 18.01 -5.35
CA LEU A 473 -11.12 17.97 -4.95
C LEU A 473 -10.44 16.68 -5.40
N GLU A 474 -11.08 15.52 -5.28
CA GLU A 474 -10.50 14.24 -5.75
C GLU A 474 -10.37 14.23 -7.27
N ASP A 475 -11.33 14.82 -8.00
CA ASP A 475 -11.24 14.97 -9.45
C ASP A 475 -10.06 15.86 -9.85
N TYR A 476 -9.86 16.96 -9.15
CA TYR A 476 -8.65 17.78 -9.32
C TYR A 476 -7.39 16.95 -9.08
N LEU A 477 -7.28 16.27 -7.94
CA LEU A 477 -6.11 15.44 -7.59
C LEU A 477 -5.85 14.35 -8.63
N ASN A 478 -6.90 13.74 -9.17
CA ASN A 478 -6.80 12.70 -10.19
C ASN A 478 -6.41 13.27 -11.56
N SER A 479 -6.83 14.51 -11.88
CA SER A 479 -6.45 15.18 -13.12
C SER A 479 -4.95 15.51 -13.20
N LEU A 480 -4.27 15.65 -12.06
CA LEU A 480 -2.82 15.90 -11.97
C LEU A 480 -1.98 14.68 -12.37
N VAL A 481 -2.56 13.50 -12.33
CA VAL A 481 -1.88 12.24 -12.66
C VAL A 481 -2.44 11.71 -13.96
N ALA A 482 -1.65 11.70 -15.01
CA ALA A 482 -2.04 11.08 -16.26
C ALA A 482 -2.36 9.61 -15.99
N ILE A 483 -3.58 9.18 -16.34
CA ILE A 483 -3.96 7.76 -16.25
C ILE A 483 -2.95 6.98 -17.07
N THR A 484 -2.22 6.07 -16.44
CA THR A 484 -1.26 5.19 -17.14
C THR A 484 -2.01 4.46 -18.25
N PRO A 485 -1.66 4.65 -19.55
CA PRO A 485 -2.32 3.95 -20.62
C PRO A 485 -2.13 2.45 -20.43
N GLY A 486 -3.21 1.71 -20.16
CA GLY A 486 -3.18 0.26 -19.97
C GLY A 486 -3.92 -0.25 -18.74
N ALA A 487 -4.43 0.63 -17.87
CA ALA A 487 -5.33 0.26 -16.78
C ALA A 487 -6.79 0.27 -17.27
N LYS A 488 -7.12 -0.58 -18.24
CA LYS A 488 -8.49 -0.97 -18.61
C LYS A 488 -8.51 -2.45 -18.94
#